data_35b321c961804df7decd9b2094e3d493
#
_entry.id   35b321c961804df7decd9b2094e3d493
#
_cell.length_a   1.000
_cell.length_b   1.000
_cell.length_c   1.000
_cell.angle_alpha   90.00
_cell.angle_beta   90.00
_cell.angle_gamma   90.00
#
_symmetry.space_group_name_H-M   'P 1'
#
loop_
_entity.id
_entity.type
_entity.pdbx_description
1 polymer ?
#
loop_
_entity_poly.entity_id
_entity_poly.type
_entity_poly.pdbx_seq_one_letter_code
_entity_poly.pdbx_strand_id
1 'polypeptide(L)'
;MKNLQVRVGEDEVSDIDRLADDLNLSRSETARSALREGMRKLQMDRALARYLNLEFTLSRAAQSARVTIHEMARAASEKGIPFFRYSLEELRRDRERARKWAKG
;
A
#
# COMPACT_ATOMS: atom_id res chain seq x y z
N MET A 1 17.02 17.56 1.06
CA MET A 1 16.14 16.99 0.03
C MET A 1 16.93 16.62 -1.22
N LYS A 2 16.55 15.54 -1.87
CA LYS A 2 17.17 15.11 -3.12
C LYS A 2 16.23 15.38 -4.28
N ASN A 3 16.80 15.71 -5.44
CA ASN A 3 16.03 15.92 -6.65
C ASN A 3 15.84 14.61 -7.40
N LEU A 4 14.63 14.38 -7.88
CA LEU A 4 14.29 13.28 -8.76
C LEU A 4 13.73 13.85 -10.04
N GLN A 5 14.30 13.46 -11.18
CA GLN A 5 13.83 13.92 -12.49
C GLN A 5 13.13 12.77 -13.19
N VAL A 6 11.89 13.02 -13.60
CA VAL A 6 11.06 12.04 -14.30
C VAL A 6 10.43 12.74 -15.50
N ARG A 7 10.49 12.09 -16.66
CA ARG A 7 9.80 12.58 -17.85
C ARG A 7 8.39 12.01 -17.88
N VAL A 8 7.42 12.89 -18.07
CA VAL A 8 6.01 12.52 -18.18
C VAL A 8 5.45 13.06 -19.50
N GLY A 9 4.38 12.46 -19.97
CA GLY A 9 3.72 12.89 -21.19
C GLY A 9 3.05 14.26 -21.04
N GLU A 10 2.80 14.92 -22.17
CA GLU A 10 2.14 16.22 -22.18
C GLU A 10 0.75 16.16 -21.54
N ASP A 11 0.02 15.08 -21.78
CA ASP A 11 -1.30 14.85 -21.17
C ASP A 11 -1.21 14.76 -19.67
N GLU A 12 -0.18 14.09 -19.15
CA GLU A 12 0.05 13.95 -17.71
C GLU A 12 0.41 15.29 -17.08
N VAL A 13 1.23 16.10 -17.75
CA VAL A 13 1.56 17.46 -17.27
C VAL A 13 0.29 18.31 -17.20
N SER A 14 -0.53 18.24 -18.24
CA SER A 14 -1.81 18.98 -18.26
C SER A 14 -2.73 18.57 -17.13
N ASP A 15 -2.80 17.27 -16.86
CA ASP A 15 -3.60 16.73 -15.75
C ASP A 15 -3.08 17.21 -14.40
N ILE A 16 -1.75 17.21 -14.22
CA ILE A 16 -1.12 17.69 -12.99
C ILE A 16 -1.44 19.18 -12.79
N ASP A 17 -1.31 19.99 -13.84
CA ASP A 17 -1.58 21.43 -13.75
C ASP A 17 -3.04 21.72 -13.43
N ARG A 18 -3.94 20.98 -14.04
CA ARG A 18 -5.38 21.11 -13.77
C ARG A 18 -5.71 20.75 -12.33
N LEU A 19 -5.15 19.64 -11.85
CA LEU A 19 -5.34 19.21 -10.47
C LEU A 19 -4.72 20.20 -9.48
N ALA A 20 -3.56 20.74 -9.80
CA ALA A 20 -2.89 21.76 -8.98
C ALA A 20 -3.78 23.00 -8.81
N ASP A 21 -4.41 23.44 -9.90
CA ASP A 21 -5.34 24.57 -9.85
C ASP A 21 -6.56 24.24 -8.98
N ASP A 22 -7.13 23.06 -9.14
CA ASP A 22 -8.31 22.62 -8.37
C ASP A 22 -8.00 22.53 -6.89
N LEU A 23 -6.79 22.06 -6.53
CA LEU A 23 -6.37 21.91 -5.14
C LEU A 23 -5.71 23.16 -4.56
N ASN A 24 -5.53 24.19 -5.38
CA ASN A 24 -4.87 25.43 -4.99
C ASN A 24 -3.44 25.18 -4.49
N LEU A 25 -2.73 24.29 -5.18
CA LEU A 25 -1.35 23.90 -4.89
C LEU A 25 -0.44 24.25 -6.07
N SER A 26 0.86 24.27 -5.83
CA SER A 26 1.84 24.39 -6.91
C SER A 26 1.93 23.06 -7.69
N ARG A 27 2.50 23.14 -8.89
CA ARG A 27 2.78 21.92 -9.69
C ARG A 27 3.65 20.96 -8.90
N SER A 28 4.71 21.45 -8.26
CA SER A 28 5.65 20.61 -7.48
C SER A 28 4.98 19.95 -6.30
N GLU A 29 4.13 20.65 -5.58
CA GLU A 29 3.39 20.10 -4.45
C GLU A 29 2.41 19.03 -4.89
N THR A 30 1.70 19.27 -5.99
CA THR A 30 0.76 18.32 -6.56
C THR A 30 1.49 17.08 -7.05
N ALA A 31 2.61 17.24 -7.76
CA ALA A 31 3.42 16.13 -8.24
C ALA A 31 3.96 15.30 -7.09
N ARG A 32 4.41 15.96 -6.02
CA ARG A 32 4.92 15.28 -4.82
C ARG A 32 3.84 14.46 -4.12
N SER A 33 2.65 15.03 -4.02
CA SER A 33 1.49 14.35 -3.43
C SER A 33 1.10 13.12 -4.27
N ALA A 34 1.03 13.29 -5.58
CA ALA A 34 0.72 12.21 -6.51
C ALA A 34 1.77 11.09 -6.44
N LEU A 35 3.05 11.45 -6.29
CA LEU A 35 4.14 10.50 -6.16
C LEU A 35 3.98 9.66 -4.88
N ARG A 36 3.66 10.31 -3.75
CA ARG A 36 3.45 9.61 -2.47
C ARG A 36 2.30 8.61 -2.57
N GLU A 37 1.19 9.03 -3.14
CA GLU A 37 0.01 8.17 -3.30
C GLU A 37 0.30 7.02 -4.27
N GLY A 38 1.00 7.31 -5.37
CA GLY A 38 1.40 6.28 -6.33
C GLY A 38 2.34 5.25 -5.73
N MET A 39 3.31 5.70 -4.94
CA MET A 39 4.24 4.80 -4.24
C MET A 39 3.51 3.90 -3.25
N ARG A 40 2.58 4.47 -2.50
CA ARG A 40 1.77 3.71 -1.54
C ARG A 40 0.99 2.60 -2.25
N LYS A 41 0.39 2.94 -3.40
CA LYS A 41 -0.35 1.97 -4.21
C LYS A 41 0.58 0.87 -4.74
N LEU A 42 1.73 1.25 -5.28
CA LEU A 42 2.69 0.27 -5.82
C LEU A 42 3.24 -0.65 -4.74
N GLN A 43 3.53 -0.13 -3.56
CA GLN A 43 3.99 -0.93 -2.43
C GLN A 43 2.91 -1.90 -1.98
N MET A 44 1.65 -1.45 -1.95
CA MET A 44 0.51 -2.29 -1.60
C MET A 44 0.32 -3.41 -2.62
N ASP A 45 0.36 -3.07 -3.92
CA ASP A 45 0.19 -4.05 -5.00
C ASP A 45 1.29 -5.11 -4.96
N ARG A 46 2.53 -4.69 -4.69
CA ARG A 46 3.66 -5.62 -4.57
C ARG A 46 3.49 -6.56 -3.37
N ALA A 47 3.10 -6.01 -2.23
CA ALA A 47 2.89 -6.81 -1.03
C ALA A 47 1.78 -7.84 -1.23
N LEU A 48 0.68 -7.44 -1.90
CA LEU A 48 -0.43 -8.34 -2.22
C LEU A 48 0.01 -9.45 -3.19
N ALA A 49 0.84 -9.12 -4.18
CA ALA A 49 1.35 -10.11 -5.12
C ALA A 49 2.18 -11.18 -4.41
N ARG A 50 3.01 -10.77 -3.46
CA ARG A 50 3.83 -11.71 -2.67
C ARG A 50 2.99 -12.55 -1.72
N TYR A 51 1.94 -11.96 -1.16
CA TYR A 51 0.97 -12.70 -0.35
C TYR A 51 0.25 -13.76 -1.19
N LEU A 52 -0.19 -13.38 -2.38
CA LEU A 52 -0.87 -14.28 -3.30
C LEU A 52 0.02 -15.45 -3.73
N ASN A 53 1.31 -15.19 -3.92
CA ASN A 53 2.31 -16.20 -4.30
C ASN A 53 2.82 -17.02 -3.10
N LEU A 54 2.24 -16.86 -1.93
CA LEU A 54 2.61 -17.55 -0.69
C LEU A 54 4.03 -17.23 -0.21
N GLU A 55 4.61 -16.15 -0.69
CA GLU A 55 5.93 -15.68 -0.22
C GLU A 55 5.82 -14.94 1.11
N PHE A 56 4.69 -14.26 1.32
CA PHE A 56 4.41 -13.49 2.53
C PHE A 56 3.13 -14.00 3.19
N THR A 57 3.11 -13.97 4.52
CA THR A 57 1.86 -14.03 5.28
C THR A 57 1.14 -12.69 5.13
N LEU A 58 -0.12 -12.63 5.52
CA LEU A 58 -0.88 -11.37 5.52
C LEU A 58 -0.20 -10.33 6.42
N SER A 59 0.27 -10.73 7.59
CA SER A 59 1.00 -9.87 8.51
C SER A 59 2.27 -9.30 7.90
N ARG A 60 3.04 -10.16 7.22
CA ARG A 60 4.28 -9.72 6.59
C ARG A 60 4.02 -8.80 5.42
N ALA A 61 2.96 -9.06 4.64
CA ALA A 61 2.56 -8.18 3.56
C ALA A 61 2.18 -6.79 4.10
N ALA A 62 1.41 -6.75 5.17
CA ALA A 62 1.03 -5.50 5.83
C ALA A 62 2.27 -4.73 6.32
N GLN A 63 3.19 -5.42 6.96
CA GLN A 63 4.47 -4.85 7.42
C GLN A 63 5.26 -4.26 6.26
N SER A 64 5.38 -5.02 5.17
CA SER A 64 6.13 -4.62 3.97
C SER A 64 5.54 -3.35 3.34
N ALA A 65 4.22 -3.22 3.31
CA ALA A 65 3.53 -2.06 2.76
C ALA A 65 3.35 -0.93 3.78
N ARG A 66 3.77 -1.13 5.03
CA ARG A 66 3.64 -0.16 6.13
C ARG A 66 2.19 0.22 6.40
N VAL A 67 1.33 -0.76 6.37
CA VAL A 67 -0.10 -0.59 6.67
C VAL A 67 -0.49 -1.58 7.76
N THR A 68 -1.70 -1.41 8.30
CA THR A 68 -2.24 -2.36 9.27
C THR A 68 -2.68 -3.64 8.56
N ILE A 69 -2.80 -4.72 9.31
CA ILE A 69 -3.28 -5.99 8.78
C ILE A 69 -4.72 -5.85 8.25
N HIS A 70 -5.53 -5.00 8.88
CA HIS A 70 -6.90 -4.71 8.44
C HIS A 70 -6.93 -3.99 7.09
N GLU A 71 -6.05 -3.03 6.91
CA GLU A 71 -5.91 -2.32 5.62
C GLU A 71 -5.47 -3.27 4.51
N MET A 72 -4.53 -4.15 4.82
CA MET A 72 -4.05 -5.16 3.86
C MET A 72 -5.16 -6.14 3.49
N ALA A 73 -5.91 -6.62 4.49
CA ALA A 73 -7.03 -7.52 4.27
C ALA A 73 -8.11 -6.86 3.41
N ARG A 74 -8.40 -5.59 3.65
CA ARG A 74 -9.36 -4.82 2.85
C ARG A 74 -8.89 -4.70 1.40
N ALA A 75 -7.62 -4.36 1.19
CA ALA A 75 -7.05 -4.23 -0.13
C ALA A 75 -7.11 -5.56 -0.90
N ALA A 76 -6.81 -6.68 -0.22
CA ALA A 76 -6.91 -8.00 -0.80
C ALA A 76 -8.36 -8.31 -1.22
N SER A 77 -9.31 -7.98 -0.36
CA SER A 77 -10.73 -8.20 -0.61
C SER A 77 -11.22 -7.39 -1.83
N GLU A 78 -10.79 -6.14 -1.94
CA GLU A 78 -11.14 -5.27 -3.06
C GLU A 78 -10.64 -5.81 -4.40
N LYS A 79 -9.52 -6.52 -4.38
CA LYS A 79 -8.97 -7.17 -5.59
C LYS A 79 -9.56 -8.55 -5.84
N GLY A 80 -10.51 -9.00 -5.02
CA GLY A 80 -11.12 -10.30 -5.15
C GLY A 80 -10.22 -11.44 -4.73
N ILE A 81 -9.15 -11.17 -4.00
CA ILE A 81 -8.24 -12.20 -3.50
C ILE A 81 -8.91 -12.91 -2.32
N PRO A 82 -9.07 -14.24 -2.37
CA PRO A 82 -9.75 -14.97 -1.30
C PRO A 82 -8.86 -15.06 -0.07
N PHE A 83 -8.94 -14.08 0.80
CA PHE A 83 -8.12 -14.03 2.00
C PHE A 83 -8.79 -14.65 3.23
N PHE A 84 -10.09 -14.86 3.22
CA PHE A 84 -10.86 -15.29 4.40
C PHE A 84 -10.35 -16.58 5.04
N ARG A 85 -9.98 -17.58 4.23
CA ARG A 85 -9.45 -18.83 4.76
C ARG A 85 -8.09 -18.67 5.41
N TYR A 86 -7.21 -17.96 4.73
CA TYR A 86 -5.81 -17.82 5.15
C TYR A 86 -5.65 -16.75 6.22
N SER A 87 -6.38 -15.63 6.08
CA SER A 87 -6.26 -14.51 7.01
C SER A 87 -6.78 -14.86 8.41
N LEU A 88 -7.86 -15.66 8.52
CA LEU A 88 -8.37 -16.08 9.81
C LEU A 88 -7.38 -16.97 10.54
N GLU A 89 -6.75 -17.90 9.82
CA GLU A 89 -5.70 -18.75 10.39
C GLU A 89 -4.47 -17.94 10.78
N GLU A 90 -4.05 -17.02 9.93
CA GLU A 90 -2.92 -16.14 10.20
C GLU A 90 -3.19 -15.24 11.41
N LEU A 91 -4.37 -14.65 11.47
CA LEU A 91 -4.78 -13.83 12.61
C LEU A 91 -4.82 -14.64 13.90
N ARG A 92 -5.27 -15.89 13.82
CA ARG A 92 -5.26 -16.80 14.97
C ARG A 92 -3.84 -17.10 15.40
N ARG A 93 -2.96 -17.44 14.48
CA ARG A 93 -1.54 -17.69 14.76
C ARG A 93 -0.86 -16.47 15.36
N ASP A 94 -1.12 -15.30 14.80
CA ASP A 94 -0.57 -14.05 15.30
C ASP A 94 -1.08 -13.74 16.72
N ARG A 95 -2.37 -14.02 16.97
CA ARG A 95 -2.97 -13.86 18.29
C ARG A 95 -2.34 -14.83 19.29
N GLU A 96 -2.12 -16.06 18.91
CA GLU A 96 -1.46 -17.06 19.75
C GLU A 96 -0.02 -16.69 20.05
N ARG A 97 0.72 -16.22 19.04
CA ARG A 97 2.08 -15.72 19.23
C ARG A 97 2.09 -14.53 20.20
N ALA A 98 1.18 -13.59 20.01
CA ALA A 98 1.06 -12.44 20.90
C ALA A 98 0.77 -12.86 22.33
N ARG A 99 -0.09 -13.86 22.54
CA ARG A 99 -0.37 -14.42 23.86
C ARG A 99 0.85 -15.05 24.48
N LYS A 100 1.61 -15.84 23.72
CA LYS A 100 2.85 -16.46 24.19
C LYS A 100 3.87 -15.41 24.58
N TRP A 101 3.99 -14.34 23.79
CA TRP A 101 4.91 -13.25 24.09
C TRP A 101 4.46 -12.46 25.33
N ALA A 102 3.17 -12.25 25.50
CA ALA A 102 2.63 -11.54 26.66
C ALA A 102 2.80 -12.32 27.97
N LYS A 103 2.86 -13.66 27.89
CA LYS A 103 3.05 -14.53 29.05
C LYS A 103 4.51 -14.81 29.38
N GLY A 104 5.40 -14.49 28.46
CA GLY A 104 6.82 -14.67 28.63
C GLY A 104 7.47 -13.50 29.32
#